data_edeecddbdc8ff1fbc718b91dbebb8da5
#
_entry.id   edeecddbdc8ff1fbc718b91dbebb8da5
#
_cell.length_a   1.000
_cell.length_b   1.000
_cell.length_c   1.000
_cell.angle_alpha   90.00
_cell.angle_beta   90.00
_cell.angle_gamma   90.00
#
_symmetry.space_group_name_H-M   'P 1'
#
loop_
_entity.id
_entity.type
_entity.pdbx_description
1 polymer ?
#
loop_
_entity_poly.entity_id
_entity_poly.type
_entity_poly.pdbx_seq_one_letter_code
_entity_poly.pdbx_strand_id
1 'polypeptide(L)'
;INPANGQLLTKVAACDAADAELAVQAARAAFSDKRWSGLAPKQRKLIMQRFAELMRLNKVELALLESLDMGKPIGDAMGYDAPAAANCIAWNAEAIDKIYDQVAPVEESALALVTREALGVVAAIVPWNFPLVMACWKLGPALATGNSVILKPSEKSPLTALRIAGIAKEAGIPDGVFNVLPGFGHTVGEALAMHMDVDCITFTGSTKIGKHLVECSGKSNLKRAFMECGGKSPNIILADAPDLDAAAKSAAGAIFYNQGEVCTAASRLLVQNSIKPQFME
;
A
#
# COMPACT_ATOMS: atom_id res chain seq x y z
N ILE A 1 -10.33 16.24 -8.19
CA ILE A 1 -11.75 16.42 -8.60
C ILE A 1 -12.61 15.47 -7.79
N ASN A 2 -13.72 15.96 -7.22
CA ASN A 2 -14.69 15.11 -6.53
C ASN A 2 -15.48 14.28 -7.56
N PRO A 3 -15.40 12.94 -7.56
CA PRO A 3 -16.07 12.11 -8.55
C PRO A 3 -17.59 12.12 -8.43
N ALA A 4 -18.15 12.49 -7.27
CA ALA A 4 -19.59 12.53 -7.06
C ALA A 4 -20.28 13.72 -7.77
N ASN A 5 -19.58 14.84 -7.99
CA ASN A 5 -20.18 16.05 -8.55
C ASN A 5 -19.30 16.77 -9.58
N GLY A 6 -18.09 16.26 -9.87
CA GLY A 6 -17.17 16.84 -10.83
C GLY A 6 -16.48 18.14 -10.39
N GLN A 7 -16.67 18.59 -9.17
CA GLN A 7 -16.07 19.83 -8.69
C GLN A 7 -14.57 19.67 -8.38
N LEU A 8 -13.83 20.73 -8.62
CA LEU A 8 -12.40 20.79 -8.25
C LEU A 8 -12.27 20.84 -6.73
N LEU A 9 -11.59 19.86 -6.16
CA LEU A 9 -11.23 19.87 -4.74
C LEU A 9 -9.99 20.75 -4.50
N THR A 10 -8.92 20.45 -5.21
CA THR A 10 -7.66 21.21 -5.14
C THR A 10 -6.78 20.90 -6.35
N LYS A 11 -5.66 21.61 -6.47
CA LYS A 11 -4.58 21.30 -7.41
C LYS A 11 -3.41 20.67 -6.64
N VAL A 12 -2.82 19.63 -7.19
CA VAL A 12 -1.60 18.99 -6.68
C VAL A 12 -0.50 19.06 -7.71
N ALA A 13 0.76 18.92 -7.28
CA ALA A 13 1.89 18.86 -8.21
C ALA A 13 1.72 17.67 -9.17
N ALA A 14 2.12 17.86 -10.42
CA ALA A 14 2.24 16.79 -11.41
C ALA A 14 3.73 16.49 -11.57
N CYS A 15 4.26 15.70 -10.67
CA CYS A 15 5.67 15.34 -10.63
C CYS A 15 6.10 14.61 -11.90
N ASP A 16 7.34 14.87 -12.32
CA ASP A 16 7.98 14.30 -13.50
C ASP A 16 9.27 13.53 -13.15
N ALA A 17 10.12 13.28 -14.15
CA ALA A 17 11.37 12.57 -13.98
C ALA A 17 12.40 13.35 -13.13
N ALA A 18 12.38 14.69 -13.17
CA ALA A 18 13.29 15.49 -12.35
C ALA A 18 12.90 15.43 -10.86
N ASP A 19 11.59 15.44 -10.57
CA ASP A 19 11.08 15.22 -9.20
C ASP A 19 11.41 13.81 -8.71
N ALA A 20 11.31 12.80 -9.59
CA ALA A 20 11.70 11.42 -9.25
C ALA A 20 13.18 11.34 -8.86
N GLU A 21 14.07 11.98 -9.62
CA GLU A 21 15.51 12.06 -9.32
C GLU A 21 15.75 12.68 -7.94
N LEU A 22 15.15 13.85 -7.67
CA LEU A 22 15.29 14.53 -6.37
C LEU A 22 14.79 13.66 -5.19
N ALA A 23 13.67 12.98 -5.35
CA ALA A 23 13.14 12.11 -4.31
C ALA A 23 14.01 10.86 -4.09
N VAL A 24 14.56 10.27 -5.16
CA VAL A 24 15.48 9.14 -5.04
C VAL A 24 16.78 9.57 -4.37
N GLN A 25 17.34 10.72 -4.71
CA GLN A 25 18.51 11.26 -4.04
C GLN A 25 18.26 11.48 -2.54
N ALA A 26 17.13 12.08 -2.18
CA ALA A 26 16.75 12.29 -0.77
C ALA A 26 16.56 10.96 -0.01
N ALA A 27 15.88 9.98 -0.64
CA ALA A 27 15.66 8.66 -0.06
C ALA A 27 16.97 7.88 0.09
N ARG A 28 17.85 7.95 -0.90
CA ARG A 28 19.18 7.32 -0.90
C ARG A 28 20.09 7.93 0.17
N ALA A 29 20.11 9.25 0.29
CA ALA A 29 20.87 9.94 1.33
C ALA A 29 20.38 9.52 2.72
N ALA A 30 19.05 9.49 2.95
CA ALA A 30 18.44 9.07 4.22
C ALA A 30 18.74 7.60 4.58
N PHE A 31 18.84 6.73 3.57
CA PHE A 31 19.23 5.34 3.77
C PHE A 31 20.72 5.21 4.06
N SER A 32 21.58 5.89 3.30
CA SER A 32 23.03 5.79 3.39
C SER A 32 23.62 6.33 4.68
N ASP A 33 23.06 7.43 5.21
CA ASP A 33 23.46 7.98 6.51
C ASP A 33 22.83 7.27 7.72
N LYS A 34 21.99 6.27 7.43
CA LYS A 34 21.38 5.39 8.43
C LYS A 34 20.46 6.10 9.45
N ARG A 35 19.94 7.31 9.12
CA ARG A 35 19.06 8.07 10.04
C ARG A 35 17.76 7.33 10.39
N TRP A 36 17.38 6.31 9.62
CA TRP A 36 16.25 5.43 9.87
C TRP A 36 16.67 3.96 10.03
N SER A 37 17.39 3.40 9.07
CA SER A 37 17.85 2.01 9.10
C SER A 37 18.77 1.71 10.28
N GLY A 38 19.54 2.69 10.72
CA GLY A 38 20.46 2.59 11.86
C GLY A 38 19.82 2.80 13.22
N LEU A 39 18.55 3.21 13.30
CA LEU A 39 17.85 3.32 14.58
C LEU A 39 17.69 1.95 15.23
N ALA A 40 17.88 1.89 16.55
CA ALA A 40 17.55 0.69 17.29
C ALA A 40 16.09 0.25 17.02
N PRO A 41 15.80 -1.06 16.89
CA PRO A 41 14.45 -1.56 16.60
C PRO A 41 13.37 -0.93 17.50
N LYS A 42 13.64 -0.78 18.80
CA LYS A 42 12.72 -0.15 19.76
C LYS A 42 12.39 1.29 19.40
N GLN A 43 13.37 2.07 18.97
CA GLN A 43 13.16 3.49 18.60
C GLN A 43 12.29 3.59 17.34
N ARG A 44 12.61 2.82 16.30
CA ARG A 44 11.84 2.78 15.07
C ARG A 44 10.39 2.32 15.32
N LYS A 45 10.20 1.32 16.19
CA LYS A 45 8.88 0.85 16.64
C LYS A 45 8.06 1.97 17.28
N LEU A 46 8.63 2.71 18.23
CA LEU A 46 7.93 3.79 18.92
C LEU A 46 7.50 4.92 17.97
N ILE A 47 8.33 5.28 17.01
CA ILE A 47 7.99 6.29 15.99
C ILE A 47 6.83 5.79 15.13
N MET A 48 6.86 4.54 14.67
CA MET A 48 5.78 3.97 13.87
C MET A 48 4.48 3.80 14.65
N GLN A 49 4.54 3.45 15.93
CA GLN A 49 3.35 3.43 16.80
C GLN A 49 2.75 4.83 16.95
N ARG A 50 3.59 5.86 17.14
CA ARG A 50 3.13 7.25 17.15
C ARG A 50 2.51 7.66 15.82
N PHE A 51 3.07 7.24 14.70
CA PHE A 51 2.48 7.48 13.38
C PHE A 51 1.07 6.88 13.28
N ALA A 52 0.90 5.62 13.66
CA ALA A 52 -0.42 4.96 13.70
C ALA A 52 -1.40 5.68 14.63
N GLU A 53 -0.95 6.14 15.78
CA GLU A 53 -1.80 6.88 16.73
C GLU A 53 -2.23 8.24 16.18
N LEU A 54 -1.32 8.99 15.58
CA LEU A 54 -1.65 10.25 14.91
C LEU A 54 -2.63 10.04 13.75
N MET A 55 -2.52 8.94 13.00
CA MET A 55 -3.52 8.59 11.99
C MET A 55 -4.91 8.33 12.61
N ARG A 56 -4.99 7.67 13.78
CA ARG A 56 -6.26 7.46 14.51
C ARG A 56 -6.86 8.78 14.99
N LEU A 57 -6.04 9.67 15.52
CA LEU A 57 -6.49 11.02 15.95
C LEU A 57 -7.00 11.86 14.78
N ASN A 58 -6.43 11.68 13.58
CA ASN A 58 -6.86 12.35 12.35
C ASN A 58 -7.87 11.51 11.53
N LYS A 59 -8.54 10.52 12.13
CA LYS A 59 -9.44 9.59 11.44
C LYS A 59 -10.52 10.29 10.61
N VAL A 60 -11.14 11.32 11.16
CA VAL A 60 -12.24 12.05 10.50
C VAL A 60 -11.72 12.77 9.26
N GLU A 61 -10.59 13.46 9.36
CA GLU A 61 -9.96 14.16 8.25
C GLU A 61 -9.56 13.17 7.14
N LEU A 62 -8.88 12.07 7.51
CA LEU A 62 -8.45 11.05 6.55
C LEU A 62 -9.63 10.39 5.83
N ALA A 63 -10.70 10.04 6.56
CA ALA A 63 -11.89 9.47 5.96
C ALA A 63 -12.63 10.46 5.05
N LEU A 64 -12.67 11.75 5.41
CA LEU A 64 -13.26 12.78 4.57
C LEU A 64 -12.47 12.97 3.26
N LEU A 65 -11.14 13.05 3.35
CA LEU A 65 -10.27 13.13 2.17
C LEU A 65 -10.45 11.91 1.25
N GLU A 66 -10.50 10.69 1.83
CA GLU A 66 -10.74 9.45 1.08
C GLU A 66 -12.07 9.50 0.34
N SER A 67 -13.15 9.88 1.03
CA SER A 67 -14.49 9.97 0.45
C SER A 67 -14.58 11.02 -0.66
N LEU A 68 -14.01 12.20 -0.46
CA LEU A 68 -14.03 13.29 -1.44
C LEU A 68 -13.17 12.98 -2.68
N ASP A 69 -12.04 12.30 -2.51
CA ASP A 69 -11.04 12.11 -3.56
C ASP A 69 -11.35 10.92 -4.47
N MET A 70 -11.92 9.83 -3.91
CA MET A 70 -12.23 8.63 -4.68
C MET A 70 -13.73 8.27 -4.78
N GLY A 71 -14.61 8.98 -4.07
CA GLY A 71 -16.08 8.81 -4.16
C GLY A 71 -16.66 7.73 -3.26
N LYS A 72 -15.90 7.14 -2.37
CA LYS A 72 -16.37 6.15 -1.40
C LYS A 72 -17.35 6.74 -0.40
N PRO A 73 -18.40 5.99 0.01
CA PRO A 73 -19.27 6.43 1.10
C PRO A 73 -18.47 6.74 2.37
N ILE A 74 -18.77 7.87 3.00
CA ILE A 74 -18.05 8.32 4.21
C ILE A 74 -18.14 7.29 5.34
N GLY A 75 -19.23 6.53 5.42
CA GLY A 75 -19.41 5.45 6.39
C GLY A 75 -18.36 4.37 6.23
N ASP A 76 -18.03 3.98 5.01
CA ASP A 76 -17.00 2.97 4.70
C ASP A 76 -15.60 3.52 4.99
N ALA A 77 -15.31 4.76 4.57
CA ALA A 77 -14.04 5.39 4.85
C ALA A 77 -13.78 5.54 6.36
N MET A 78 -14.81 5.92 7.13
CA MET A 78 -14.76 6.02 8.60
C MET A 78 -14.73 4.65 9.30
N GLY A 79 -15.48 3.69 8.80
CA GLY A 79 -15.64 2.36 9.42
C GLY A 79 -14.49 1.41 9.11
N TYR A 80 -13.91 1.52 7.93
CA TYR A 80 -12.88 0.58 7.44
C TYR A 80 -11.56 1.27 7.07
N ASP A 81 -11.52 2.20 6.09
CA ASP A 81 -10.25 2.61 5.48
C ASP A 81 -9.30 3.29 6.47
N ALA A 82 -9.77 4.32 7.18
CA ALA A 82 -8.91 5.05 8.11
C ALA A 82 -8.46 4.17 9.30
N PRO A 83 -9.33 3.37 9.94
CA PRO A 83 -8.89 2.41 10.96
C PRO A 83 -7.97 1.32 10.43
N ALA A 84 -8.26 0.73 9.28
CA ALA A 84 -7.45 -0.35 8.69
C ALA A 84 -6.04 0.13 8.33
N ALA A 85 -5.93 1.33 7.76
CA ALA A 85 -4.65 1.95 7.45
C ALA A 85 -3.79 2.16 8.71
N ALA A 86 -4.37 2.77 9.76
CA ALA A 86 -3.68 2.97 11.02
C ALA A 86 -3.28 1.65 11.70
N ASN A 87 -4.17 0.65 11.67
CA ASN A 87 -3.89 -0.68 12.21
C ASN A 87 -2.79 -1.39 11.43
N CYS A 88 -2.72 -1.22 10.11
CA CYS A 88 -1.63 -1.77 9.29
C CYS A 88 -0.26 -1.21 9.73
N ILE A 89 -0.15 0.10 9.93
CA ILE A 89 1.09 0.72 10.43
C ILE A 89 1.42 0.20 11.83
N ALA A 90 0.43 0.15 12.74
CA ALA A 90 0.62 -0.34 14.11
C ALA A 90 1.08 -1.81 14.14
N TRP A 91 0.46 -2.67 13.32
CA TRP A 91 0.82 -4.09 13.24
C TRP A 91 2.27 -4.29 12.77
N ASN A 92 2.68 -3.56 11.73
CA ASN A 92 4.05 -3.60 11.25
C ASN A 92 5.05 -3.04 12.27
N ALA A 93 4.66 -2.00 13.03
CA ALA A 93 5.46 -1.50 14.14
C ALA A 93 5.69 -2.58 15.22
N GLU A 94 4.65 -3.35 15.56
CA GLU A 94 4.77 -4.45 16.52
C GLU A 94 5.64 -5.61 16.00
N ALA A 95 5.76 -5.79 14.70
CA ALA A 95 6.59 -6.84 14.11
C ALA A 95 8.10 -6.55 14.17
N ILE A 96 8.50 -5.28 14.33
CA ILE A 96 9.91 -4.85 14.23
C ILE A 96 10.84 -5.65 15.16
N ASP A 97 10.43 -5.88 16.40
CA ASP A 97 11.23 -6.58 17.42
C ASP A 97 10.95 -8.10 17.50
N LYS A 98 10.25 -8.63 16.48
CA LYS A 98 9.85 -10.05 16.39
C LYS A 98 10.42 -10.75 15.16
N ILE A 99 11.18 -10.04 14.35
CA ILE A 99 11.87 -10.59 13.18
C ILE A 99 13.31 -10.89 13.60
N TYR A 100 13.59 -12.18 13.85
CA TYR A 100 14.89 -12.62 14.30
C TYR A 100 15.79 -13.05 13.14
N ASP A 101 17.09 -12.83 13.32
CA ASP A 101 18.14 -13.44 12.50
C ASP A 101 18.28 -14.92 12.85
N GLN A 102 19.03 -15.69 12.05
CA GLN A 102 19.17 -17.13 12.20
C GLN A 102 20.64 -17.51 12.35
N VAL A 103 20.89 -18.55 13.12
CA VAL A 103 22.18 -19.22 13.19
C VAL A 103 22.07 -20.49 12.34
N ALA A 104 22.88 -20.58 11.29
CA ALA A 104 22.89 -21.75 10.43
C ALA A 104 23.76 -22.90 11.03
N PRO A 105 23.39 -24.18 10.82
CA PRO A 105 24.22 -25.30 11.29
C PRO A 105 25.48 -25.39 10.46
N VAL A 106 26.61 -25.40 11.17
CA VAL A 106 27.95 -25.57 10.61
C VAL A 106 28.78 -26.42 11.58
N GLU A 107 30.03 -26.78 11.24
CA GLU A 107 30.96 -27.47 12.11
C GLU A 107 31.30 -26.65 13.36
N GLU A 108 31.75 -27.32 14.44
CA GLU A 108 32.06 -26.70 15.73
C GLU A 108 33.09 -25.57 15.66
N SER A 109 33.97 -25.57 14.64
CA SER A 109 34.99 -24.55 14.44
C SER A 109 34.49 -23.27 13.80
N ALA A 110 33.21 -23.20 13.38
CA ALA A 110 32.64 -22.10 12.63
C ALA A 110 31.29 -21.58 13.24
N LEU A 111 30.96 -20.30 12.99
CA LEU A 111 29.69 -19.72 13.29
C LEU A 111 29.14 -19.07 12.02
N ALA A 112 27.97 -19.52 11.53
CA ALA A 112 27.33 -18.94 10.37
C ALA A 112 26.03 -18.23 10.79
N LEU A 113 25.91 -16.95 10.44
CA LEU A 113 24.76 -16.11 10.73
C LEU A 113 24.01 -15.76 9.43
N VAL A 114 22.69 -15.83 9.45
CA VAL A 114 21.82 -15.33 8.39
C VAL A 114 21.14 -14.07 8.93
N THR A 115 21.66 -12.91 8.53
CA THR A 115 21.14 -11.61 8.96
C THR A 115 20.11 -11.07 7.97
N ARG A 116 19.13 -10.33 8.50
CA ARG A 116 18.10 -9.62 7.71
C ARG A 116 18.46 -8.16 7.63
N GLU A 117 18.54 -7.66 6.41
CA GLU A 117 18.91 -6.26 6.15
C GLU A 117 17.84 -5.55 5.34
N ALA A 118 17.75 -4.21 5.51
CA ALA A 118 16.90 -3.39 4.68
C ALA A 118 17.38 -3.41 3.21
N LEU A 119 16.44 -3.38 2.28
CA LEU A 119 16.75 -3.39 0.84
C LEU A 119 17.40 -2.07 0.37
N GLY A 120 16.93 -0.94 0.90
CA GLY A 120 17.38 0.37 0.47
C GLY A 120 16.24 1.33 0.18
N VAL A 121 16.14 1.81 -1.06
CA VAL A 121 15.09 2.70 -1.54
C VAL A 121 13.98 1.88 -2.19
N VAL A 122 12.77 2.01 -1.66
CA VAL A 122 11.57 1.31 -2.15
C VAL A 122 10.64 2.30 -2.85
N ALA A 123 10.36 2.10 -4.13
CA ALA A 123 9.31 2.79 -4.86
C ALA A 123 7.98 2.05 -4.68
N ALA A 124 7.00 2.70 -4.06
CA ALA A 124 5.67 2.17 -3.81
C ALA A 124 4.65 2.86 -4.73
N ILE A 125 4.05 2.14 -5.66
CA ILE A 125 3.06 2.67 -6.61
C ILE A 125 1.70 2.05 -6.27
N VAL A 126 0.71 2.90 -5.97
CA VAL A 126 -0.58 2.46 -5.44
C VAL A 126 -1.76 2.93 -6.30
N PRO A 127 -2.86 2.16 -6.33
CA PRO A 127 -4.06 2.46 -7.11
C PRO A 127 -4.95 3.51 -6.43
N TRP A 128 -6.10 3.76 -7.06
CA TRP A 128 -7.06 4.80 -6.68
C TRP A 128 -8.23 4.29 -5.83
N ASN A 129 -8.47 2.98 -5.76
CA ASN A 129 -9.70 2.43 -5.17
C ASN A 129 -9.68 2.29 -3.63
N PHE A 130 -8.51 2.16 -3.03
CA PHE A 130 -8.27 2.21 -1.58
C PHE A 130 -6.99 3.01 -1.29
N PRO A 131 -6.97 4.31 -1.60
CA PRO A 131 -5.74 5.12 -1.59
C PRO A 131 -4.97 5.00 -0.28
N LEU A 132 -5.64 5.23 0.84
CA LEU A 132 -5.01 5.24 2.16
C LEU A 132 -4.55 3.84 2.61
N VAL A 133 -5.40 2.84 2.43
CA VAL A 133 -5.10 1.45 2.84
C VAL A 133 -3.94 0.89 2.01
N MET A 134 -3.98 1.08 0.69
CA MET A 134 -2.92 0.58 -0.20
C MET A 134 -1.59 1.28 0.04
N ALA A 135 -1.60 2.56 0.35
CA ALA A 135 -0.39 3.27 0.80
C ALA A 135 0.19 2.62 2.05
N CYS A 136 -0.63 2.40 3.08
CA CYS A 136 -0.18 1.83 4.35
C CYS A 136 0.29 0.36 4.22
N TRP A 137 -0.30 -0.44 3.32
CA TRP A 137 0.17 -1.80 3.03
C TRP A 137 1.59 -1.85 2.46
N LYS A 138 2.02 -0.79 1.78
CA LYS A 138 3.39 -0.66 1.27
C LYS A 138 4.31 0.02 2.28
N LEU A 139 3.83 1.09 2.92
CA LEU A 139 4.61 1.85 3.91
C LEU A 139 4.92 1.04 5.17
N GLY A 140 3.93 0.33 5.71
CA GLY A 140 4.08 -0.43 6.95
C GLY A 140 5.30 -1.35 6.95
N PRO A 141 5.35 -2.38 6.08
CA PRO A 141 6.47 -3.30 6.03
C PRO A 141 7.78 -2.63 5.60
N ALA A 142 7.74 -1.70 4.64
CA ALA A 142 8.95 -1.04 4.15
C ALA A 142 9.64 -0.19 5.23
N LEU A 143 8.87 0.62 5.95
CA LEU A 143 9.40 1.43 7.06
C LEU A 143 9.82 0.57 8.26
N ALA A 144 9.02 -0.46 8.60
CA ALA A 144 9.34 -1.36 9.72
C ALA A 144 10.70 -2.06 9.54
N THR A 145 11.03 -2.42 8.32
CA THR A 145 12.29 -3.09 7.98
C THR A 145 13.46 -2.13 7.70
N GLY A 146 13.26 -0.81 7.88
CA GLY A 146 14.34 0.18 7.84
C GLY A 146 14.62 0.77 6.46
N ASN A 147 13.74 0.58 5.48
CA ASN A 147 13.91 1.17 4.14
C ASN A 147 13.49 2.65 4.10
N SER A 148 14.00 3.39 3.10
CA SER A 148 13.44 4.66 2.66
C SER A 148 12.39 4.39 1.58
N VAL A 149 11.28 5.15 1.58
CA VAL A 149 10.13 4.89 0.70
C VAL A 149 9.77 6.12 -0.11
N ILE A 150 9.51 5.91 -1.39
CA ILE A 150 8.93 6.90 -2.30
C ILE A 150 7.56 6.37 -2.71
N LEU A 151 6.50 7.02 -2.25
CA LEU A 151 5.12 6.67 -2.54
C LEU A 151 4.62 7.47 -3.74
N LYS A 152 4.24 6.79 -4.80
CA LYS A 152 3.51 7.37 -5.93
C LYS A 152 2.03 6.96 -5.83
N PRO A 153 1.14 7.85 -5.35
CA PRO A 153 -0.30 7.60 -5.37
C PRO A 153 -0.84 7.67 -6.80
N SER A 154 -2.06 7.15 -7.00
CA SER A 154 -2.79 7.42 -8.23
C SER A 154 -3.03 8.92 -8.40
N GLU A 155 -2.95 9.42 -9.62
CA GLU A 155 -3.32 10.80 -9.97
C GLU A 155 -4.81 11.10 -9.72
N LYS A 156 -5.64 10.06 -9.59
CA LYS A 156 -7.07 10.19 -9.33
C LYS A 156 -7.41 10.40 -7.86
N SER A 157 -6.54 9.96 -6.94
CA SER A 157 -6.80 9.98 -5.50
C SER A 157 -5.51 10.17 -4.67
N PRO A 158 -4.82 11.33 -4.79
CA PRO A 158 -3.54 11.54 -4.14
C PRO A 158 -3.65 12.16 -2.74
N LEU A 159 -4.81 12.66 -2.30
CA LEU A 159 -4.89 13.58 -1.17
C LEU A 159 -4.55 12.91 0.17
N THR A 160 -5.03 11.70 0.42
CA THR A 160 -4.71 10.97 1.65
C THR A 160 -3.22 10.62 1.74
N ALA A 161 -2.58 10.28 0.61
CA ALA A 161 -1.13 10.02 0.55
C ALA A 161 -0.32 11.27 0.94
N LEU A 162 -0.69 12.43 0.43
CA LEU A 162 -0.07 13.71 0.78
C LEU A 162 -0.27 14.04 2.26
N ARG A 163 -1.48 13.80 2.79
CA ARG A 163 -1.79 14.10 4.20
C ARG A 163 -0.99 13.21 5.17
N ILE A 164 -0.90 11.91 4.89
CA ILE A 164 -0.15 11.01 5.77
C ILE A 164 1.37 11.28 5.76
N ALA A 165 1.92 11.89 4.72
CA ALA A 165 3.31 12.35 4.74
C ALA A 165 3.56 13.41 5.83
N GLY A 166 2.64 14.37 5.97
CA GLY A 166 2.68 15.35 7.05
C GLY A 166 2.55 14.70 8.44
N ILE A 167 1.63 13.74 8.57
CA ILE A 167 1.44 12.99 9.84
C ILE A 167 2.69 12.15 10.16
N ALA A 168 3.32 11.54 9.17
CA ALA A 168 4.56 10.78 9.34
C ALA A 168 5.71 11.66 9.87
N LYS A 169 5.86 12.86 9.31
CA LYS A 169 6.83 13.85 9.79
C LYS A 169 6.54 14.28 11.24
N GLU A 170 5.28 14.54 11.57
CA GLU A 170 4.86 14.87 12.96
C GLU A 170 5.14 13.71 13.93
N ALA A 171 5.03 12.46 13.47
CA ALA A 171 5.36 11.29 14.26
C ALA A 171 6.86 11.14 14.55
N GLY A 172 7.73 11.83 13.79
CA GLY A 172 9.17 11.78 13.92
C GLY A 172 9.88 10.90 12.89
N ILE A 173 9.21 10.53 11.79
CA ILE A 173 9.89 9.89 10.65
C ILE A 173 10.81 10.94 10.01
N PRO A 174 12.13 10.66 9.90
CA PRO A 174 13.10 11.65 9.43
C PRO A 174 12.88 12.04 7.96
N ASP A 175 13.28 13.26 7.62
CA ASP A 175 13.22 13.78 6.25
C ASP A 175 14.00 12.85 5.29
N GLY A 176 13.43 12.62 4.10
CA GLY A 176 13.96 11.72 3.08
C GLY A 176 13.58 10.24 3.25
N VAL A 177 13.16 9.82 4.45
CA VAL A 177 12.75 8.42 4.70
C VAL A 177 11.41 8.11 4.07
N PHE A 178 10.48 9.05 4.07
CA PHE A 178 9.19 8.93 3.39
C PHE A 178 8.91 10.13 2.51
N ASN A 179 8.78 9.90 1.20
CA ASN A 179 8.56 10.91 0.18
C ASN A 179 7.27 10.56 -0.59
N VAL A 180 6.49 11.56 -1.01
CA VAL A 180 5.28 11.38 -1.81
C VAL A 180 5.39 12.14 -3.11
N LEU A 181 5.24 11.46 -4.24
CA LEU A 181 5.31 12.02 -5.59
C LEU A 181 3.97 11.83 -6.31
N PRO A 182 3.03 12.79 -6.22
CA PRO A 182 1.83 12.77 -7.04
C PRO A 182 2.20 13.03 -8.50
N GLY A 183 1.53 12.36 -9.43
CA GLY A 183 1.80 12.48 -10.86
C GLY A 183 1.35 11.26 -11.64
N PHE A 184 1.55 11.29 -12.96
CA PHE A 184 1.07 10.24 -13.84
C PHE A 184 1.98 9.01 -13.85
N GLY A 185 1.38 7.82 -14.06
CA GLY A 185 2.13 6.57 -14.10
C GLY A 185 3.19 6.53 -15.21
N HIS A 186 2.87 7.07 -16.38
CA HIS A 186 3.75 7.11 -17.56
C HIS A 186 4.84 8.20 -17.52
N THR A 187 4.86 9.04 -16.50
CA THR A 187 5.91 10.03 -16.25
C THR A 187 6.71 9.64 -15.02
N VAL A 188 6.31 10.13 -13.82
CA VAL A 188 7.03 9.88 -12.58
C VAL A 188 7.04 8.39 -12.19
N GLY A 189 5.95 7.64 -12.48
CA GLY A 189 5.90 6.20 -12.19
C GLY A 189 6.94 5.40 -12.98
N GLU A 190 7.09 5.70 -14.28
CA GLU A 190 8.08 5.05 -15.14
C GLU A 190 9.51 5.49 -14.78
N ALA A 191 9.70 6.77 -14.48
CA ALA A 191 10.99 7.28 -14.01
C ALA A 191 11.48 6.53 -12.76
N LEU A 192 10.62 6.31 -11.76
CA LEU A 192 10.93 5.51 -10.59
C LEU A 192 11.22 4.04 -10.93
N ALA A 193 10.44 3.45 -11.84
CA ALA A 193 10.61 2.06 -12.25
C ALA A 193 11.94 1.78 -12.96
N MET A 194 12.38 2.74 -13.76
CA MET A 194 13.64 2.66 -14.52
C MET A 194 14.87 3.13 -13.72
N HIS A 195 14.68 3.80 -12.57
CA HIS A 195 15.76 4.42 -11.82
C HIS A 195 16.76 3.42 -11.27
N MET A 196 18.06 3.65 -11.50
CA MET A 196 19.13 2.71 -11.11
C MET A 196 19.36 2.64 -9.59
N ASP A 197 19.04 3.72 -8.84
CA ASP A 197 19.19 3.79 -7.38
C ASP A 197 17.89 3.48 -6.61
N VAL A 198 16.89 2.89 -7.25
CA VAL A 198 15.74 2.24 -6.62
C VAL A 198 16.01 0.75 -6.51
N ASP A 199 16.00 0.20 -5.28
CA ASP A 199 16.34 -1.19 -5.00
C ASP A 199 15.15 -2.15 -5.09
N CYS A 200 13.95 -1.61 -4.93
CA CYS A 200 12.72 -2.38 -4.94
C CYS A 200 11.55 -1.55 -5.45
N ILE A 201 10.70 -2.17 -6.25
CA ILE A 201 9.42 -1.62 -6.64
C ILE A 201 8.28 -2.50 -6.10
N THR A 202 7.32 -1.89 -5.41
CA THR A 202 6.10 -2.55 -4.95
C THR A 202 4.89 -1.85 -5.55
N PHE A 203 4.03 -2.61 -6.18
CA PHE A 203 2.93 -2.11 -6.99
C PHE A 203 1.62 -2.79 -6.62
N THR A 204 0.54 -2.02 -6.66
CA THR A 204 -0.82 -2.55 -6.73
C THR A 204 -1.58 -1.83 -7.83
N GLY A 205 -2.20 -2.59 -8.73
CA GLY A 205 -2.96 -2.03 -9.85
C GLY A 205 -3.32 -3.05 -10.93
N SER A 206 -3.36 -2.63 -12.20
CA SER A 206 -3.73 -3.52 -13.29
C SER A 206 -2.59 -4.47 -13.67
N THR A 207 -2.94 -5.70 -14.08
CA THR A 207 -1.98 -6.70 -14.58
C THR A 207 -1.12 -6.16 -15.74
N LYS A 208 -1.71 -5.33 -16.61
CA LYS A 208 -0.98 -4.71 -17.73
C LYS A 208 0.18 -3.85 -17.22
N ILE A 209 -0.08 -2.99 -16.24
CA ILE A 209 0.96 -2.13 -15.67
C ILE A 209 1.95 -2.94 -14.83
N GLY A 210 1.48 -3.94 -14.07
CA GLY A 210 2.38 -4.84 -13.33
C GLY A 210 3.40 -5.52 -14.25
N LYS A 211 2.98 -6.04 -15.40
CA LYS A 211 3.89 -6.61 -16.42
C LYS A 211 4.90 -5.59 -16.92
N HIS A 212 4.44 -4.36 -17.24
CA HIS A 212 5.32 -3.28 -17.67
C HIS A 212 6.38 -2.92 -16.61
N LEU A 213 6.01 -2.87 -15.33
CA LEU A 213 6.97 -2.59 -14.25
C LEU A 213 8.01 -3.70 -14.07
N VAL A 214 7.63 -4.96 -14.30
CA VAL A 214 8.60 -6.09 -14.33
C VAL A 214 9.55 -5.95 -15.53
N GLU A 215 9.04 -5.53 -16.70
CA GLU A 215 9.91 -5.21 -17.85
C GLU A 215 10.88 -4.07 -17.53
N CYS A 216 10.43 -3.00 -16.86
CA CYS A 216 11.30 -1.90 -16.42
C CYS A 216 12.40 -2.39 -15.48
N SER A 217 12.08 -3.29 -14.54
CA SER A 217 13.09 -3.93 -13.69
C SER A 217 14.15 -4.66 -14.52
N GLY A 218 13.74 -5.47 -15.49
CA GLY A 218 14.64 -6.19 -16.39
C GLY A 218 15.48 -5.30 -17.30
N LYS A 219 14.96 -4.14 -17.68
CA LYS A 219 15.65 -3.13 -18.52
C LYS A 219 16.55 -2.20 -17.74
N SER A 220 16.50 -2.20 -16.42
CA SER A 220 17.29 -1.34 -15.54
C SER A 220 18.30 -2.16 -14.70
N ASN A 221 18.16 -2.15 -13.40
CA ASN A 221 19.11 -2.75 -12.45
C ASN A 221 18.66 -4.11 -11.87
N LEU A 222 17.66 -4.77 -12.45
CA LEU A 222 17.04 -6.01 -11.94
C LEU A 222 16.50 -5.86 -10.50
N LYS A 223 16.02 -4.66 -10.14
CA LYS A 223 15.41 -4.42 -8.81
C LYS A 223 14.28 -5.41 -8.51
N ARG A 224 14.12 -5.76 -7.27
CA ARG A 224 13.01 -6.62 -6.84
C ARG A 224 11.67 -5.96 -7.17
N ALA A 225 10.74 -6.74 -7.74
CA ALA A 225 9.43 -6.27 -8.17
C ALA A 225 8.34 -7.13 -7.52
N PHE A 226 7.54 -6.52 -6.64
CA PHE A 226 6.40 -7.15 -5.96
C PHE A 226 5.11 -6.57 -6.51
N MET A 227 4.31 -7.42 -7.18
CA MET A 227 3.13 -7.02 -7.92
C MET A 227 1.86 -7.60 -7.33
N GLU A 228 0.95 -6.72 -6.88
CA GLU A 228 -0.41 -7.05 -6.52
C GLU A 228 -1.34 -6.58 -7.65
N CYS A 229 -2.09 -7.51 -8.24
CA CYS A 229 -2.90 -7.26 -9.41
C CYS A 229 -4.36 -7.64 -9.19
N GLY A 230 -5.24 -7.21 -10.09
CA GLY A 230 -6.64 -7.59 -10.07
C GLY A 230 -6.88 -9.06 -10.43
N GLY A 231 -8.06 -9.54 -10.12
CA GLY A 231 -8.49 -10.91 -10.38
C GLY A 231 -9.96 -11.01 -10.74
N LYS A 232 -10.41 -12.27 -10.89
CA LYS A 232 -11.81 -12.67 -11.07
C LYS A 232 -12.11 -13.80 -10.10
N SER A 233 -12.16 -13.47 -8.81
CA SER A 233 -12.34 -14.45 -7.73
C SER A 233 -13.71 -15.13 -7.84
N PRO A 234 -13.81 -16.46 -7.63
CA PRO A 234 -15.08 -17.15 -7.56
C PRO A 234 -15.74 -16.97 -6.19
N ASN A 235 -17.07 -16.86 -6.17
CA ASN A 235 -17.91 -17.04 -5.02
C ASN A 235 -18.74 -18.30 -5.26
N ILE A 236 -18.58 -19.32 -4.42
CA ILE A 236 -19.13 -20.66 -4.65
C ILE A 236 -20.20 -20.95 -3.59
N ILE A 237 -21.44 -21.18 -4.02
CA ILE A 237 -22.58 -21.50 -3.18
C ILE A 237 -23.01 -22.95 -3.45
N LEU A 238 -22.88 -23.80 -2.45
CA LEU A 238 -23.25 -25.21 -2.52
C LEU A 238 -24.64 -25.44 -1.89
N ALA A 239 -25.26 -26.59 -2.16
CA ALA A 239 -26.60 -26.91 -1.71
C ALA A 239 -26.72 -27.10 -0.18
N ASP A 240 -25.64 -27.35 0.49
CA ASP A 240 -25.55 -27.47 1.96
C ASP A 240 -25.33 -26.13 2.69
N ALA A 241 -25.43 -25.01 1.97
CA ALA A 241 -25.39 -23.68 2.60
C ALA A 241 -26.54 -23.57 3.62
N PRO A 242 -26.25 -23.25 4.91
CA PRO A 242 -27.25 -23.32 5.98
C PRO A 242 -28.33 -22.22 5.86
N ASP A 243 -28.04 -21.13 5.16
CA ASP A 243 -28.93 -19.98 4.98
C ASP A 243 -28.66 -19.34 3.60
N LEU A 244 -29.58 -19.56 2.65
CA LEU A 244 -29.45 -19.05 1.27
C LEU A 244 -29.65 -17.54 1.20
N ASP A 245 -30.49 -16.95 2.05
CA ASP A 245 -30.70 -15.49 2.09
C ASP A 245 -29.44 -14.78 2.60
N ALA A 246 -28.82 -15.32 3.63
CA ALA A 246 -27.54 -14.80 4.12
C ALA A 246 -26.44 -14.96 3.08
N ALA A 247 -26.40 -16.08 2.37
CA ALA A 247 -25.45 -16.33 1.27
C ALA A 247 -25.67 -15.35 0.10
N ALA A 248 -26.90 -15.05 -0.27
CA ALA A 248 -27.23 -14.08 -1.32
C ALA A 248 -26.82 -12.65 -0.91
N LYS A 249 -27.13 -12.23 0.31
CA LYS A 249 -26.69 -10.93 0.85
C LYS A 249 -25.18 -10.82 0.90
N SER A 250 -24.48 -11.88 1.32
CA SER A 250 -23.01 -11.93 1.32
C SER A 250 -22.43 -11.84 -0.09
N ALA A 251 -23.03 -12.56 -1.05
CA ALA A 251 -22.60 -12.50 -2.45
C ALA A 251 -22.78 -11.09 -3.05
N ALA A 252 -23.90 -10.43 -2.78
CA ALA A 252 -24.14 -9.04 -3.18
C ALA A 252 -23.14 -8.08 -2.53
N GLY A 253 -22.92 -8.21 -1.23
CA GLY A 253 -21.93 -7.40 -0.50
C GLY A 253 -20.51 -7.57 -1.04
N ALA A 254 -20.13 -8.80 -1.39
CA ALA A 254 -18.80 -9.12 -1.90
C ALA A 254 -18.49 -8.51 -3.28
N ILE A 255 -19.51 -8.20 -4.09
CA ILE A 255 -19.30 -7.60 -5.41
C ILE A 255 -19.60 -6.10 -5.43
N PHE A 256 -20.59 -5.61 -4.66
CA PHE A 256 -21.00 -4.20 -4.72
C PHE A 256 -20.29 -3.30 -3.70
N TYR A 257 -19.58 -3.88 -2.72
CA TYR A 257 -18.76 -3.10 -1.81
C TYR A 257 -17.77 -2.21 -2.58
N ASN A 258 -17.53 -1.00 -2.07
CA ASN A 258 -16.66 0.00 -2.71
C ASN A 258 -16.99 0.22 -4.19
N GLN A 259 -18.26 0.35 -4.53
CA GLN A 259 -18.79 0.54 -5.90
C GLN A 259 -18.40 -0.58 -6.89
N GLY A 260 -18.04 -1.77 -6.39
CA GLY A 260 -17.53 -2.87 -7.20
C GLY A 260 -16.03 -2.75 -7.56
N GLU A 261 -15.34 -1.80 -6.97
CA GLU A 261 -13.95 -1.43 -7.31
C GLU A 261 -12.94 -2.12 -6.39
N VAL A 262 -13.09 -3.43 -6.20
CA VAL A 262 -12.25 -4.25 -5.31
C VAL A 262 -11.48 -5.28 -6.13
N CYS A 263 -10.15 -5.34 -5.96
CA CYS A 263 -9.28 -6.27 -6.69
C CYS A 263 -9.61 -7.75 -6.38
N THR A 264 -10.12 -8.04 -5.19
CA THR A 264 -10.54 -9.37 -4.72
C THR A 264 -12.05 -9.60 -4.83
N ALA A 265 -12.81 -8.70 -5.49
CA ALA A 265 -14.25 -8.83 -5.62
C ALA A 265 -14.64 -10.21 -6.17
N ALA A 266 -15.64 -10.82 -5.53
CA ALA A 266 -16.17 -12.13 -5.92
C ALA A 266 -17.04 -12.03 -7.18
N SER A 267 -16.41 -11.70 -8.32
CA SER A 267 -17.06 -11.31 -9.57
C SER A 267 -17.58 -12.48 -10.40
N ARG A 268 -17.38 -13.72 -9.95
CA ARG A 268 -17.93 -14.93 -10.57
C ARG A 268 -18.74 -15.69 -9.54
N LEU A 269 -20.06 -15.60 -9.64
CA LEU A 269 -20.97 -16.33 -8.77
C LEU A 269 -21.25 -17.71 -9.36
N LEU A 270 -20.81 -18.75 -8.66
CA LEU A 270 -20.99 -20.16 -9.04
C LEU A 270 -21.98 -20.80 -8.05
N VAL A 271 -23.20 -21.08 -8.49
CA VAL A 271 -24.26 -21.65 -7.68
C VAL A 271 -24.53 -23.08 -8.12
N GLN A 272 -24.59 -24.02 -7.18
CA GLN A 272 -24.94 -25.42 -7.47
C GLN A 272 -26.33 -25.46 -8.11
N ASN A 273 -26.49 -26.25 -9.20
CA ASN A 273 -27.69 -26.25 -10.03
C ASN A 273 -28.98 -26.57 -9.24
N SER A 274 -28.91 -27.44 -8.23
CA SER A 274 -30.10 -27.85 -7.43
C SER A 274 -30.73 -26.71 -6.63
N ILE A 275 -29.97 -25.70 -6.27
CA ILE A 275 -30.45 -24.53 -5.48
C ILE A 275 -30.53 -23.25 -6.29
N LYS A 276 -30.07 -23.26 -7.55
CA LYS A 276 -30.02 -22.07 -8.38
C LYS A 276 -31.35 -21.33 -8.52
N PRO A 277 -32.50 -21.98 -8.78
CA PRO A 277 -33.77 -21.28 -8.87
C PRO A 277 -34.09 -20.49 -7.60
N GLN A 278 -34.03 -21.14 -6.44
CA GLN A 278 -34.30 -20.52 -5.13
C GLN A 278 -33.32 -19.41 -4.77
N PHE A 279 -32.04 -19.59 -5.11
CA PHE A 279 -31.00 -18.61 -4.80
C PHE A 279 -31.11 -17.31 -5.64
N MET A 280 -31.69 -17.38 -6.84
CA MET A 280 -31.82 -16.26 -7.78
C MET A 280 -33.14 -15.47 -7.63
N GLU A 281 -34.09 -15.94 -6.81
CA GLU A 281 -35.32 -15.24 -6.41
C GLU A 281 -35.03 -14.21 -5.32
#